data_9f8129cca92a39c7860f4c2d9b62709d
#
_entry.id   9f8129cca92a39c7860f4c2d9b62709d
#
_cell.length_a   1.000
_cell.length_b   1.000
_cell.length_c   1.000
_cell.angle_alpha   90.00
_cell.angle_beta   90.00
_cell.angle_gamma   90.00
#
_symmetry.space_group_name_H-M   'P 1'
#
loop_
_entity.id
_entity.type
_entity.pdbx_description
1 polymer ?
#
loop_
_entity_poly.entity_id
_entity_poly.type
_entity_poly.pdbx_seq_one_letter_code
_entity_poly.pdbx_strand_id
1 'polypeptide(L)'
;MSDPASWISERSQCFDSSGIRKVFDLAAKLENPVNLSIGQPDFDVPDSVKQACVEAIQQGKNAYSPSQGIGSLRSELQARVDKRFEHEDREVFVSSGTSGGLVLTVLSLVNPGDEVIIFDPYFVMYVPLVQLVGGVPVLVDTYPDFRIDLDKVESVITDKTKLILFNSPGNPTGIAASKEEVQGLAQLAADKNIALLSDEIYSQFVYDDQAYTPADYNPNTIVIDGFSKSHAMTGWRVGWVHGPSEVIQTMIKLQQYSFVCAPQPAQWAGLAALDVEMTQYQADYRRKRDLLVEGLKDDFEFTEPGGAFYLFPKVPSGTGTEFVTKAIEKDLLIIPGSIFSSQDTHVRISYAAPDATIEKGVEILKGLARG
;
A
#
# COMPACT_ATOMS: atom_id res chain seq x y z
N MET A 1 -29.61 3.79 -32.80
CA MET A 1 -29.39 3.19 -31.46
C MET A 1 -28.39 4.07 -30.74
N SER A 2 -28.65 4.45 -29.51
CA SER A 2 -27.68 5.22 -28.68
C SER A 2 -26.43 4.37 -28.43
N ASP A 3 -25.27 4.97 -28.57
CA ASP A 3 -23.98 4.31 -28.22
C ASP A 3 -23.74 4.46 -26.69
N PRO A 4 -23.83 3.39 -25.89
CA PRO A 4 -23.59 3.46 -24.46
C PRO A 4 -22.17 3.96 -24.07
N ALA A 5 -21.18 3.83 -24.97
CA ALA A 5 -19.84 4.34 -24.74
C ALA A 5 -19.83 5.87 -24.55
N SER A 6 -20.76 6.60 -25.17
CA SER A 6 -20.91 8.05 -25.00
C SER A 6 -21.40 8.48 -23.62
N TRP A 7 -21.87 7.56 -22.77
CA TRP A 7 -22.30 7.85 -21.39
C TRP A 7 -21.16 7.81 -20.38
N ILE A 8 -20.01 7.24 -20.77
CA ILE A 8 -18.87 7.07 -19.90
C ILE A 8 -18.21 8.43 -19.67
N SER A 9 -18.02 8.80 -18.38
CA SER A 9 -17.40 10.07 -18.05
C SER A 9 -15.91 10.10 -18.44
N GLU A 10 -15.40 11.26 -18.85
CA GLU A 10 -14.00 11.45 -19.21
C GLU A 10 -13.04 11.01 -18.08
N ARG A 11 -13.38 11.32 -16.83
CA ARG A 11 -12.56 10.95 -15.66
C ARG A 11 -12.35 9.45 -15.49
N SER A 12 -13.29 8.61 -15.92
CA SER A 12 -13.16 7.15 -15.86
C SER A 12 -12.40 6.56 -17.05
N GLN A 13 -12.04 7.40 -18.03
CA GLN A 13 -11.24 7.02 -19.20
C GLN A 13 -9.76 7.46 -19.06
N CYS A 14 -9.41 8.20 -17.97
CA CYS A 14 -8.05 8.68 -17.76
C CYS A 14 -7.04 7.59 -17.38
N PHE A 15 -7.50 6.36 -17.10
CA PHE A 15 -6.64 5.23 -16.71
C PHE A 15 -7.23 3.91 -17.19
N ASP A 16 -6.36 2.96 -17.50
CA ASP A 16 -6.72 1.59 -17.86
C ASP A 16 -7.02 0.72 -16.63
N SER A 17 -7.64 -0.44 -16.87
CA SER A 17 -7.74 -1.47 -15.83
C SER A 17 -6.35 -1.87 -15.35
N SER A 18 -6.20 -2.01 -14.02
CA SER A 18 -4.92 -2.36 -13.37
C SER A 18 -4.21 -3.50 -14.10
N GLY A 19 -2.95 -3.28 -14.51
CA GLY A 19 -2.12 -4.29 -15.15
C GLY A 19 -1.90 -5.53 -14.29
N ILE A 20 -2.02 -5.41 -12.96
CA ILE A 20 -2.05 -6.56 -12.03
C ILE A 20 -3.21 -7.51 -12.40
N ARG A 21 -4.39 -6.97 -12.74
CA ARG A 21 -5.54 -7.78 -13.14
C ARG A 21 -5.26 -8.56 -14.44
N LYS A 22 -4.56 -7.97 -15.39
CA LYS A 22 -4.17 -8.67 -16.63
C LYS A 22 -3.30 -9.89 -16.35
N VAL A 23 -2.37 -9.79 -15.37
CA VAL A 23 -1.55 -10.93 -14.93
C VAL A 23 -2.41 -12.01 -14.25
N PHE A 24 -3.41 -11.63 -13.44
CA PHE A 24 -4.37 -12.58 -12.87
C PHE A 24 -5.20 -13.31 -13.94
N ASP A 25 -5.65 -12.60 -14.97
CA ASP A 25 -6.42 -13.20 -16.07
C ASP A 25 -5.56 -14.18 -16.89
N LEU A 26 -4.24 -13.94 -16.99
CA LEU A 26 -3.29 -14.87 -17.59
C LEU A 26 -3.02 -16.06 -16.66
N ALA A 27 -2.86 -15.81 -15.35
CA ALA A 27 -2.68 -16.85 -14.34
C ALA A 27 -3.81 -17.88 -14.33
N ALA A 28 -5.05 -17.44 -14.55
CA ALA A 28 -6.23 -18.31 -14.60
C ALA A 28 -6.20 -19.33 -15.76
N LYS A 29 -5.29 -19.16 -16.73
CA LYS A 29 -5.12 -20.08 -17.88
C LYS A 29 -4.01 -21.10 -17.69
N LEU A 30 -3.21 -20.97 -16.64
CA LEU A 30 -2.07 -21.85 -16.34
C LEU A 30 -2.46 -22.91 -15.31
N GLU A 31 -1.95 -24.12 -15.46
CA GLU A 31 -2.13 -25.20 -14.49
C GLU A 31 -1.01 -25.14 -13.44
N ASN A 32 -1.34 -24.79 -12.19
CA ASN A 32 -0.41 -24.72 -11.05
C ASN A 32 0.87 -23.88 -11.27
N PRO A 33 0.74 -22.61 -11.69
CA PRO A 33 1.90 -21.76 -11.91
C PRO A 33 2.65 -21.47 -10.59
N VAL A 34 3.94 -21.20 -10.70
CA VAL A 34 4.73 -20.61 -9.62
C VAL A 34 4.29 -19.15 -9.48
N ASN A 35 3.54 -18.84 -8.43
CA ASN A 35 2.93 -17.54 -8.29
C ASN A 35 3.65 -16.66 -7.25
N LEU A 36 4.46 -15.72 -7.73
CA LEU A 36 5.15 -14.67 -6.97
C LEU A 36 4.64 -13.27 -7.34
N SER A 37 3.39 -13.19 -7.82
CA SER A 37 2.77 -11.91 -8.23
C SER A 37 1.84 -11.31 -7.19
N ILE A 38 1.35 -12.12 -6.23
CA ILE A 38 0.26 -11.77 -5.33
C ILE A 38 0.76 -10.85 -4.20
N GLY A 39 0.10 -9.72 -4.05
CA GLY A 39 0.40 -8.74 -2.98
C GLY A 39 -0.47 -8.93 -1.74
N GLN A 40 -0.60 -10.16 -1.23
CA GLN A 40 -1.31 -10.47 0.02
C GLN A 40 -0.52 -11.48 0.85
N PRO A 41 -0.69 -11.48 2.18
CA PRO A 41 -0.06 -12.48 3.05
C PRO A 41 -0.40 -13.92 2.64
N ASP A 42 0.54 -14.84 2.86
CA ASP A 42 0.38 -16.28 2.60
C ASP A 42 -0.01 -17.11 3.85
N PHE A 43 -0.29 -16.41 4.94
CA PHE A 43 -0.90 -17.00 6.14
C PHE A 43 -2.38 -16.60 6.24
N ASP A 44 -3.14 -17.36 7.03
CA ASP A 44 -4.57 -17.09 7.23
C ASP A 44 -4.79 -16.11 8.39
N VAL A 45 -5.99 -15.51 8.42
CA VAL A 45 -6.45 -14.68 9.54
C VAL A 45 -6.38 -15.48 10.84
N PRO A 46 -5.84 -14.94 11.95
CA PRO A 46 -5.80 -15.63 13.23
C PRO A 46 -7.19 -16.11 13.70
N ASP A 47 -7.24 -17.30 14.30
CA ASP A 47 -8.52 -17.94 14.66
C ASP A 47 -9.34 -17.10 15.65
N SER A 48 -8.71 -16.43 16.61
CA SER A 48 -9.40 -15.52 17.55
C SER A 48 -10.09 -14.35 16.81
N VAL A 49 -9.47 -13.84 15.75
CA VAL A 49 -10.01 -12.76 14.91
C VAL A 49 -11.20 -13.26 14.09
N LYS A 50 -11.09 -14.46 13.48
CA LYS A 50 -12.21 -15.12 12.79
C LYS A 50 -13.40 -15.34 13.73
N GLN A 51 -13.12 -15.86 14.92
CA GLN A 51 -14.14 -16.13 15.93
C GLN A 51 -14.89 -14.87 16.36
N ALA A 52 -14.19 -13.76 16.58
CA ALA A 52 -14.82 -12.48 16.91
C ALA A 52 -15.79 -11.98 15.82
N CYS A 53 -15.45 -12.21 14.54
CA CYS A 53 -16.34 -11.91 13.43
C CYS A 53 -17.61 -12.77 13.46
N VAL A 54 -17.46 -14.09 13.62
CA VAL A 54 -18.57 -15.05 13.70
C VAL A 54 -19.51 -14.69 14.85
N GLU A 55 -18.96 -14.40 16.02
CA GLU A 55 -19.75 -13.98 17.20
C GLU A 55 -20.50 -12.68 16.95
N ALA A 56 -19.87 -11.70 16.31
CA ALA A 56 -20.54 -10.45 15.95
C ALA A 56 -21.76 -10.69 15.04
N ILE A 57 -21.63 -11.56 14.04
CA ILE A 57 -22.73 -11.96 13.15
C ILE A 57 -23.84 -12.64 13.93
N GLN A 58 -23.51 -13.61 14.79
CA GLN A 58 -24.46 -14.37 15.61
C GLN A 58 -25.19 -13.49 16.65
N GLN A 59 -24.52 -12.47 17.17
CA GLN A 59 -25.09 -11.48 18.10
C GLN A 59 -25.94 -10.42 17.39
N GLY A 60 -26.16 -10.54 16.08
CA GLY A 60 -26.98 -9.59 15.32
C GLY A 60 -26.30 -8.24 15.01
N LYS A 61 -24.98 -8.14 15.13
CA LYS A 61 -24.21 -6.93 14.79
C LYS A 61 -24.03 -6.79 13.27
N ASN A 62 -25.16 -6.74 12.54
CA ASN A 62 -25.19 -6.76 11.08
C ASN A 62 -25.73 -5.45 10.46
N ALA A 63 -26.16 -4.50 11.28
CA ALA A 63 -26.67 -3.20 10.84
C ALA A 63 -25.53 -2.24 10.47
N TYR A 64 -25.86 -1.08 9.92
CA TYR A 64 -24.87 0.00 9.74
C TYR A 64 -24.26 0.38 11.09
N SER A 65 -22.95 0.53 11.13
CA SER A 65 -22.26 1.21 12.23
C SER A 65 -22.30 2.72 12.02
N PRO A 66 -21.93 3.53 13.03
CA PRO A 66 -21.56 4.92 12.79
C PRO A 66 -20.52 5.03 11.68
N SER A 67 -20.58 6.09 10.88
CA SER A 67 -19.67 6.28 9.74
C SER A 67 -18.19 6.27 10.14
N GLN A 68 -17.88 6.84 11.30
CA GLN A 68 -16.51 6.84 11.84
C GLN A 68 -16.06 5.48 12.44
N GLY A 69 -16.92 4.46 12.41
CA GLY A 69 -16.65 3.13 12.96
C GLY A 69 -17.32 2.87 14.31
N ILE A 70 -17.32 1.59 14.74
CA ILE A 70 -17.86 1.21 16.05
C ILE A 70 -17.05 1.87 17.18
N GLY A 71 -17.75 2.30 18.24
CA GLY A 71 -17.14 3.07 19.32
C GLY A 71 -15.97 2.36 19.99
N SER A 72 -16.09 1.03 20.24
CA SER A 72 -15.05 0.22 20.89
C SER A 72 -13.75 0.17 20.07
N LEU A 73 -13.82 -0.11 18.76
CA LEU A 73 -12.62 -0.13 17.90
C LEU A 73 -12.00 1.25 17.79
N ARG A 74 -12.83 2.29 17.56
CA ARG A 74 -12.33 3.65 17.44
C ARG A 74 -11.66 4.14 18.72
N SER A 75 -12.26 3.88 19.89
CA SER A 75 -11.68 4.30 21.18
C SER A 75 -10.36 3.60 21.46
N GLU A 76 -10.22 2.31 21.13
CA GLU A 76 -8.96 1.58 21.31
C GLU A 76 -7.87 2.09 20.36
N LEU A 77 -8.21 2.36 19.08
CA LEU A 77 -7.29 2.96 18.13
C LEU A 77 -6.87 4.37 18.57
N GLN A 78 -7.82 5.20 19.04
CA GLN A 78 -7.53 6.53 19.55
C GLN A 78 -6.58 6.47 20.75
N ALA A 79 -6.84 5.58 21.71
CA ALA A 79 -5.96 5.42 22.87
C ALA A 79 -4.52 5.03 22.49
N ARG A 80 -4.34 4.22 21.44
CA ARG A 80 -3.01 3.86 20.89
C ARG A 80 -2.34 5.05 20.23
N VAL A 81 -3.09 5.85 19.47
CA VAL A 81 -2.60 7.09 18.84
C VAL A 81 -2.21 8.12 19.90
N ASP A 82 -3.06 8.37 20.89
CA ASP A 82 -2.80 9.32 21.98
C ASP A 82 -1.58 8.91 22.83
N LYS A 83 -1.38 7.62 23.03
CA LYS A 83 -0.20 7.10 23.75
C LYS A 83 1.10 7.29 22.96
N ARG A 84 1.04 7.23 21.63
CA ARG A 84 2.23 7.33 20.76
C ARG A 84 2.59 8.78 20.45
N PHE A 85 1.58 9.61 20.18
CA PHE A 85 1.75 10.98 19.70
C PHE A 85 1.28 11.97 20.77
N GLU A 86 2.15 12.88 21.19
CA GLU A 86 1.82 13.97 22.10
C GLU A 86 1.17 15.15 21.35
N HIS A 87 0.15 14.86 20.50
CA HIS A 87 -0.54 15.86 19.68
C HIS A 87 -2.00 16.01 20.12
N GLU A 88 -2.38 17.19 20.61
CA GLU A 88 -3.71 17.45 21.18
C GLU A 88 -4.86 17.36 20.15
N ASP A 89 -4.58 17.67 18.86
CA ASP A 89 -5.58 17.69 17.79
C ASP A 89 -5.39 16.54 16.80
N ARG A 90 -5.57 15.29 17.27
CA ARG A 90 -5.45 14.11 16.40
C ARG A 90 -6.61 13.16 16.63
N GLU A 91 -7.38 12.90 15.58
CA GLU A 91 -8.56 12.04 15.63
C GLU A 91 -8.39 10.79 14.75
N VAL A 92 -9.09 9.71 15.13
CA VAL A 92 -9.11 8.41 14.41
C VAL A 92 -10.51 8.13 13.89
N PHE A 93 -10.60 7.60 12.67
CA PHE A 93 -11.82 6.94 12.18
C PHE A 93 -11.49 5.63 11.46
N VAL A 94 -12.46 4.72 11.44
CA VAL A 94 -12.36 3.42 10.76
C VAL A 94 -12.82 3.55 9.32
N SER A 95 -11.96 3.19 8.39
CA SER A 95 -12.21 3.26 6.95
C SER A 95 -12.48 1.88 6.32
N SER A 96 -13.05 1.88 5.11
CA SER A 96 -13.28 0.65 4.32
C SER A 96 -11.97 0.12 3.72
N GLY A 97 -11.08 -0.38 4.60
CA GLY A 97 -9.68 -0.69 4.31
C GLY A 97 -8.86 0.58 4.06
N THR A 98 -7.54 0.44 3.92
CA THR A 98 -6.64 1.55 3.57
C THR A 98 -7.02 2.19 2.24
N SER A 99 -7.52 1.41 1.27
CA SER A 99 -8.02 1.94 -0.01
C SER A 99 -9.16 2.95 0.18
N GLY A 100 -10.09 2.70 1.12
CA GLY A 100 -11.13 3.66 1.48
C GLY A 100 -10.54 4.94 2.08
N GLY A 101 -9.53 4.81 2.94
CA GLY A 101 -8.78 5.94 3.49
C GLY A 101 -8.10 6.78 2.40
N LEU A 102 -7.40 6.13 1.46
CA LEU A 102 -6.76 6.81 0.31
C LEU A 102 -7.77 7.59 -0.53
N VAL A 103 -8.89 6.96 -0.91
CA VAL A 103 -9.97 7.63 -1.68
C VAL A 103 -10.48 8.85 -0.94
N LEU A 104 -10.79 8.70 0.35
CA LEU A 104 -11.34 9.80 1.15
C LEU A 104 -10.33 10.93 1.35
N THR A 105 -9.04 10.62 1.52
CA THR A 105 -7.99 11.65 1.63
C THR A 105 -7.89 12.48 0.34
N VAL A 106 -7.78 11.81 -0.81
CA VAL A 106 -7.66 12.51 -2.10
C VAL A 106 -8.91 13.32 -2.40
N LEU A 107 -10.11 12.78 -2.14
CA LEU A 107 -11.38 13.52 -2.28
C LEU A 107 -11.52 14.72 -1.33
N SER A 108 -10.89 14.65 -0.15
CA SER A 108 -10.96 15.72 0.85
C SER A 108 -10.01 16.87 0.54
N LEU A 109 -8.86 16.60 -0.07
CA LEU A 109 -7.75 17.55 -0.14
C LEU A 109 -7.43 18.04 -1.54
N VAL A 110 -7.77 17.31 -2.59
CA VAL A 110 -7.32 17.58 -3.96
C VAL A 110 -8.47 18.09 -4.82
N ASN A 111 -8.31 19.28 -5.38
CA ASN A 111 -9.21 19.84 -6.39
C ASN A 111 -8.68 19.57 -7.82
N PRO A 112 -9.52 19.71 -8.84
CA PRO A 112 -9.05 19.66 -10.22
C PRO A 112 -7.92 20.67 -10.48
N GLY A 113 -6.78 20.19 -10.99
CA GLY A 113 -5.60 20.98 -11.29
C GLY A 113 -4.59 21.13 -10.13
N ASP A 114 -4.93 20.68 -8.90
CA ASP A 114 -3.97 20.58 -7.81
C ASP A 114 -2.95 19.48 -8.10
N GLU A 115 -1.69 19.71 -7.71
CA GLU A 115 -0.59 18.79 -7.90
C GLU A 115 -0.40 17.89 -6.67
N VAL A 116 -0.17 16.59 -6.92
CA VAL A 116 0.13 15.61 -5.89
C VAL A 116 1.47 14.96 -6.18
N ILE A 117 2.44 15.13 -5.28
CA ILE A 117 3.75 14.49 -5.37
C ILE A 117 3.62 13.02 -4.99
N ILE A 118 4.16 12.15 -5.85
CA ILE A 118 4.18 10.70 -5.70
C ILE A 118 5.60 10.22 -6.04
N PHE A 119 6.18 9.36 -5.19
CA PHE A 119 7.50 8.78 -5.43
C PHE A 119 7.40 7.65 -6.46
N ASP A 120 8.21 7.69 -7.51
CA ASP A 120 8.29 6.67 -8.55
C ASP A 120 9.47 5.72 -8.24
N PRO A 121 9.24 4.40 -8.06
CA PRO A 121 7.99 3.65 -8.25
C PRO A 121 6.97 3.79 -7.12
N TYR A 122 5.70 3.55 -7.44
CA TYR A 122 4.54 3.79 -6.57
C TYR A 122 3.57 2.61 -6.53
N PHE A 123 2.72 2.57 -5.50
CA PHE A 123 1.59 1.64 -5.50
C PHE A 123 0.57 2.02 -6.59
N VAL A 124 0.18 1.05 -7.39
CA VAL A 124 -0.64 1.21 -8.60
C VAL A 124 -1.90 2.06 -8.45
N MET A 125 -2.42 2.22 -7.24
CA MET A 125 -3.66 2.96 -6.97
C MET A 125 -3.45 4.48 -6.92
N TYR A 126 -2.24 4.98 -6.63
CA TYR A 126 -2.03 6.40 -6.32
C TYR A 126 -2.28 7.31 -7.51
N VAL A 127 -1.62 7.07 -8.64
CA VAL A 127 -1.77 7.88 -9.85
C VAL A 127 -3.22 7.90 -10.35
N PRO A 128 -3.91 6.74 -10.52
CA PRO A 128 -5.33 6.73 -10.90
C PRO A 128 -6.25 7.48 -9.94
N LEU A 129 -6.01 7.43 -8.62
CA LEU A 129 -6.83 8.16 -7.66
C LEU A 129 -6.71 9.68 -7.81
N VAL A 130 -5.49 10.19 -8.00
CA VAL A 130 -5.25 11.60 -8.25
C VAL A 130 -5.93 12.05 -9.52
N GLN A 131 -5.79 11.29 -10.61
CA GLN A 131 -6.44 11.57 -11.89
C GLN A 131 -7.96 11.53 -11.82
N LEU A 132 -8.53 10.60 -11.01
CA LEU A 132 -9.98 10.44 -10.85
C LEU A 132 -10.66 11.71 -10.30
N VAL A 133 -9.96 12.46 -9.45
CA VAL A 133 -10.46 13.73 -8.91
C VAL A 133 -10.07 14.94 -9.75
N GLY A 134 -9.35 14.74 -10.86
CA GLY A 134 -8.86 15.81 -11.73
C GLY A 134 -7.55 16.45 -11.25
N GLY A 135 -6.90 15.88 -10.24
CA GLY A 135 -5.56 16.29 -9.80
C GLY A 135 -4.47 15.87 -10.80
N VAL A 136 -3.30 16.45 -10.64
CA VAL A 136 -2.13 16.21 -11.49
C VAL A 136 -1.07 15.44 -10.68
N PRO A 137 -0.77 14.17 -11.01
CA PRO A 137 0.31 13.45 -10.36
C PRO A 137 1.66 14.00 -10.81
N VAL A 138 2.51 14.38 -9.86
CA VAL A 138 3.91 14.81 -10.06
C VAL A 138 4.82 13.72 -9.54
N LEU A 139 5.47 13.01 -10.46
CA LEU A 139 6.31 11.86 -10.11
C LEU A 139 7.73 12.32 -9.76
N VAL A 140 8.23 11.88 -8.60
CA VAL A 140 9.61 12.09 -8.17
C VAL A 140 10.37 10.77 -8.33
N ASP A 141 11.34 10.76 -9.23
CA ASP A 141 12.17 9.60 -9.51
C ASP A 141 13.10 9.28 -8.33
N THR A 142 12.99 8.06 -7.80
CA THR A 142 13.82 7.56 -6.69
C THR A 142 14.83 6.49 -7.11
N TYR A 143 14.94 6.21 -8.39
CA TYR A 143 15.94 5.26 -8.90
C TYR A 143 17.37 5.78 -8.71
N PRO A 144 18.37 4.88 -8.53
CA PRO A 144 18.26 3.41 -8.60
C PRO A 144 18.03 2.71 -7.25
N ASP A 145 18.18 3.41 -6.13
CA ASP A 145 18.17 2.84 -4.77
C ASP A 145 16.84 3.02 -4.02
N PHE A 146 15.89 3.70 -4.66
CA PHE A 146 14.54 3.96 -4.16
C PHE A 146 14.52 4.77 -2.85
N ARG A 147 15.54 5.62 -2.64
CA ARG A 147 15.66 6.53 -1.53
C ARG A 147 15.05 7.90 -1.84
N ILE A 148 14.62 8.58 -0.80
CA ILE A 148 14.03 9.92 -0.92
C ILE A 148 15.14 10.95 -0.97
N ASP A 149 15.27 11.63 -2.11
CA ASP A 149 16.09 12.80 -2.29
C ASP A 149 15.24 14.06 -2.03
N LEU A 150 15.44 14.71 -0.90
CA LEU A 150 14.66 15.89 -0.50
C LEU A 150 14.85 17.09 -1.43
N ASP A 151 16.03 17.24 -2.03
CA ASP A 151 16.30 18.31 -2.99
C ASP A 151 15.47 18.10 -4.28
N LYS A 152 15.35 16.84 -4.72
CA LYS A 152 14.44 16.50 -5.84
C LYS A 152 13.00 16.79 -5.49
N VAL A 153 12.53 16.41 -4.27
CA VAL A 153 11.17 16.69 -3.82
C VAL A 153 10.93 18.19 -3.79
N GLU A 154 11.82 18.98 -3.20
CA GLU A 154 11.67 20.43 -3.11
C GLU A 154 11.66 21.10 -4.51
N SER A 155 12.45 20.60 -5.45
CA SER A 155 12.56 21.16 -6.80
C SER A 155 11.29 21.06 -7.65
N VAL A 156 10.37 20.15 -7.32
CA VAL A 156 9.10 19.96 -8.04
C VAL A 156 7.90 20.61 -7.34
N ILE A 157 8.10 21.20 -6.16
CA ILE A 157 7.05 21.93 -5.43
C ILE A 157 6.71 23.23 -6.16
N THR A 158 5.42 23.45 -6.38
CA THR A 158 4.86 24.66 -6.96
C THR A 158 3.72 25.21 -6.07
N ASP A 159 3.17 26.37 -6.45
CA ASP A 159 1.98 26.95 -5.79
C ASP A 159 0.72 26.06 -5.90
N LYS A 160 0.74 25.07 -6.80
CA LYS A 160 -0.34 24.10 -7.00
C LYS A 160 -0.15 22.82 -6.20
N THR A 161 1.02 22.59 -5.62
CA THR A 161 1.32 21.38 -4.86
C THR A 161 0.48 21.34 -3.59
N LYS A 162 -0.42 20.36 -3.50
CA LYS A 162 -1.40 20.24 -2.43
C LYS A 162 -1.11 19.10 -1.47
N LEU A 163 -0.55 18.00 -1.98
CA LEU A 163 -0.38 16.77 -1.22
C LEU A 163 0.94 16.09 -1.61
N ILE A 164 1.65 15.55 -0.63
CA ILE A 164 2.71 14.57 -0.81
C ILE A 164 2.19 13.22 -0.33
N LEU A 165 2.27 12.19 -1.18
CA LEU A 165 1.85 10.84 -0.88
C LEU A 165 3.09 9.97 -0.65
N PHE A 166 3.28 9.53 0.59
CA PHE A 166 4.41 8.73 1.04
C PHE A 166 3.96 7.33 1.45
N ASN A 167 4.75 6.28 1.13
CA ASN A 167 4.48 4.90 1.50
C ASN A 167 5.76 4.23 1.97
N SER A 168 5.81 3.80 3.24
CA SER A 168 6.96 3.11 3.80
C SER A 168 6.52 2.10 4.88
N PRO A 169 7.01 0.83 4.77
CA PRO A 169 7.74 0.23 3.65
C PRO A 169 6.96 0.25 2.33
N GLY A 170 7.69 0.43 1.21
CA GLY A 170 7.10 0.70 -0.09
C GLY A 170 6.61 -0.53 -0.85
N ASN A 171 5.54 -0.40 -1.60
CA ASN A 171 5.13 -1.29 -2.66
C ASN A 171 5.30 -0.55 -4.00
N PRO A 172 6.18 -0.98 -4.92
CA PRO A 172 6.66 -2.36 -5.11
C PRO A 172 8.05 -2.67 -4.53
N THR A 173 8.79 -1.73 -3.97
CA THR A 173 10.24 -1.84 -3.74
C THR A 173 10.62 -2.65 -2.49
N GLY A 174 9.75 -2.71 -1.49
CA GLY A 174 10.09 -3.25 -0.17
C GLY A 174 11.02 -2.35 0.65
N ILE A 175 11.39 -1.17 0.14
CA ILE A 175 12.30 -0.26 0.86
C ILE A 175 11.57 0.37 2.03
N ALA A 176 12.19 0.31 3.20
CA ALA A 176 11.80 1.06 4.38
C ALA A 176 12.62 2.37 4.43
N ALA A 177 11.94 3.51 4.51
CA ALA A 177 12.59 4.80 4.59
C ALA A 177 13.36 4.96 5.91
N SER A 178 14.52 5.61 5.87
CA SER A 178 15.33 5.90 7.05
C SER A 178 14.67 6.99 7.93
N LYS A 179 15.15 7.10 9.16
CA LYS A 179 14.72 8.16 10.07
C LYS A 179 14.93 9.55 9.48
N GLU A 180 16.08 9.76 8.86
CA GLU A 180 16.47 11.03 8.25
C GLU A 180 15.59 11.40 7.08
N GLU A 181 15.27 10.44 6.20
CA GLU A 181 14.34 10.65 5.07
C GLU A 181 12.94 11.04 5.56
N VAL A 182 12.42 10.30 6.55
CA VAL A 182 11.08 10.53 7.12
C VAL A 182 11.00 11.87 7.83
N GLN A 183 12.01 12.20 8.65
CA GLN A 183 12.07 13.47 9.37
C GLN A 183 12.20 14.65 8.41
N GLY A 184 13.08 14.54 7.41
CA GLY A 184 13.28 15.59 6.41
C GLY A 184 12.03 15.84 5.56
N LEU A 185 11.34 14.78 5.14
CA LEU A 185 10.09 14.89 4.38
C LEU A 185 8.97 15.54 5.21
N ALA A 186 8.85 15.14 6.49
CA ALA A 186 7.88 15.70 7.41
C ALA A 186 8.12 17.20 7.65
N GLN A 187 9.38 17.61 7.83
CA GLN A 187 9.75 19.01 7.99
C GLN A 187 9.51 19.82 6.71
N LEU A 188 9.91 19.30 5.55
CA LEU A 188 9.68 19.95 4.26
C LEU A 188 8.18 20.21 4.01
N ALA A 189 7.33 19.21 4.25
CA ALA A 189 5.88 19.34 4.11
C ALA A 189 5.31 20.41 5.06
N ALA A 190 5.79 20.46 6.32
CA ALA A 190 5.38 21.47 7.29
C ALA A 190 5.82 22.89 6.87
N ASP A 191 7.06 23.08 6.46
CA ASP A 191 7.63 24.38 6.07
C ASP A 191 6.94 24.95 4.83
N LYS A 192 6.54 24.09 3.90
CA LYS A 192 5.83 24.48 2.67
C LYS A 192 4.29 24.52 2.85
N ASN A 193 3.78 24.16 4.04
CA ASN A 193 2.34 24.05 4.31
C ASN A 193 1.61 23.15 3.31
N ILE A 194 2.21 21.98 2.98
CA ILE A 194 1.67 20.97 2.09
C ILE A 194 1.17 19.79 2.94
N ALA A 195 -0.01 19.25 2.62
CA ALA A 195 -0.51 18.06 3.28
C ALA A 195 0.42 16.86 3.04
N LEU A 196 0.69 16.07 4.07
CA LEU A 196 1.49 14.85 3.97
C LEU A 196 0.62 13.65 4.35
N LEU A 197 0.47 12.71 3.42
CA LEU A 197 -0.19 11.43 3.62
C LEU A 197 0.85 10.33 3.74
N SER A 198 0.84 9.59 4.84
CA SER A 198 1.67 8.40 5.08
C SER A 198 0.82 7.14 4.99
N ASP A 199 1.05 6.31 3.97
CA ASP A 199 0.47 4.97 3.85
C ASP A 199 1.39 3.97 4.54
N GLU A 200 0.99 3.53 5.74
CA GLU A 200 1.79 2.70 6.64
C GLU A 200 1.30 1.25 6.71
N ILE A 201 0.56 0.78 5.71
CA ILE A 201 -0.05 -0.56 5.68
C ILE A 201 0.95 -1.71 5.86
N TYR A 202 2.25 -1.46 5.65
CA TYR A 202 3.33 -2.43 5.84
C TYR A 202 4.20 -2.14 7.08
N SER A 203 3.83 -1.19 7.94
CA SER A 203 4.61 -0.76 9.12
C SER A 203 5.00 -1.91 10.07
N GLN A 204 4.16 -2.96 10.16
CA GLN A 204 4.43 -4.16 10.95
C GLN A 204 5.49 -5.09 10.33
N PHE A 205 5.87 -4.88 9.08
CA PHE A 205 6.85 -5.68 8.35
C PHE A 205 8.09 -4.84 8.03
N VAL A 206 8.81 -4.41 9.05
CA VAL A 206 10.16 -3.83 8.96
C VAL A 206 11.12 -4.83 9.62
N TYR A 207 12.23 -5.17 8.96
CA TYR A 207 13.03 -6.35 9.32
C TYR A 207 14.27 -6.04 10.15
N ASP A 208 15.03 -5.02 9.76
CA ASP A 208 16.37 -4.75 10.30
C ASP A 208 16.43 -3.46 11.14
N ASP A 209 15.34 -2.73 11.20
CA ASP A 209 15.17 -1.48 11.93
C ASP A 209 13.74 -1.39 12.49
N GLN A 210 13.25 -0.19 12.78
CA GLN A 210 11.89 0.11 13.15
C GLN A 210 11.18 0.91 12.06
N ALA A 211 9.86 0.85 12.03
CA ALA A 211 9.06 1.73 11.16
C ALA A 211 9.09 3.17 11.69
N TYR A 212 9.50 4.11 10.86
CA TYR A 212 9.42 5.53 11.13
C TYR A 212 8.17 6.12 10.47
N THR A 213 7.48 7.00 11.19
CA THR A 213 6.30 7.71 10.69
C THR A 213 6.56 9.21 10.65
N PRO A 214 6.17 9.91 9.57
CA PRO A 214 6.25 11.37 9.53
C PRO A 214 5.42 12.07 10.62
N ALA A 215 4.42 11.37 11.17
CA ALA A 215 3.58 11.91 12.25
C ALA A 215 4.35 12.14 13.57
N ASP A 216 5.52 11.49 13.76
CA ASP A 216 6.39 11.77 14.91
C ASP A 216 7.06 13.16 14.82
N TYR A 217 7.10 13.77 13.62
CA TYR A 217 7.81 15.03 13.33
C TYR A 217 6.90 16.15 12.83
N ASN A 218 5.76 15.80 12.24
CA ASN A 218 4.77 16.76 11.73
C ASN A 218 3.37 16.37 12.21
N PRO A 219 2.78 17.11 13.18
CA PRO A 219 1.46 16.80 13.73
C PRO A 219 0.34 16.83 12.68
N ASN A 220 0.55 17.52 11.55
CA ASN A 220 -0.42 17.61 10.48
C ASN A 220 -0.36 16.44 9.48
N THR A 221 0.51 15.45 9.71
CA THR A 221 0.55 14.24 8.87
C THR A 221 -0.74 13.43 9.02
N ILE A 222 -1.31 13.03 7.88
CA ILE A 222 -2.40 12.06 7.81
C ILE A 222 -1.77 10.68 7.68
N VAL A 223 -2.14 9.75 8.54
CA VAL A 223 -1.64 8.37 8.50
C VAL A 223 -2.77 7.42 8.16
N ILE A 224 -2.52 6.52 7.24
CA ILE A 224 -3.42 5.42 6.88
C ILE A 224 -2.76 4.09 7.23
N ASP A 225 -3.48 3.23 7.95
CA ASP A 225 -3.03 1.89 8.30
C ASP A 225 -4.23 0.92 8.35
N GLY A 226 -4.00 -0.36 8.57
CA GLY A 226 -5.07 -1.35 8.60
C GLY A 226 -4.61 -2.78 8.83
N PHE A 227 -5.59 -3.68 8.94
CA PHE A 227 -5.36 -5.08 9.24
C PHE A 227 -5.09 -5.95 8.00
N SER A 228 -5.19 -5.38 6.79
CA SER A 228 -5.14 -6.14 5.55
C SER A 228 -3.85 -6.94 5.39
N LYS A 229 -2.70 -6.39 5.79
CA LYS A 229 -1.40 -7.05 5.62
C LYS A 229 -0.94 -7.69 6.92
N SER A 230 -0.94 -6.95 8.01
CA SER A 230 -0.49 -7.44 9.32
C SER A 230 -1.26 -8.67 9.81
N HIS A 231 -2.55 -8.76 9.54
CA HIS A 231 -3.44 -9.83 10.04
C HIS A 231 -4.11 -10.64 8.92
N ALA A 232 -3.60 -10.57 7.67
CA ALA A 232 -4.15 -11.26 6.51
C ALA A 232 -5.63 -10.94 6.20
N MET A 233 -6.16 -9.81 6.67
CA MET A 233 -7.57 -9.43 6.52
C MET A 233 -7.84 -8.67 5.21
N THR A 234 -7.20 -9.04 4.10
CA THR A 234 -7.29 -8.31 2.82
C THR A 234 -8.72 -8.20 2.29
N GLY A 235 -9.50 -9.28 2.37
CA GLY A 235 -10.90 -9.35 1.93
C GLY A 235 -11.91 -8.74 2.92
N TRP A 236 -11.50 -8.42 4.14
CA TRP A 236 -12.39 -7.96 5.20
C TRP A 236 -12.68 -6.47 5.16
N ARG A 237 -11.85 -5.71 4.44
CA ARG A 237 -12.03 -4.28 4.17
C ARG A 237 -12.11 -3.42 5.42
N VAL A 238 -11.18 -3.58 6.37
CA VAL A 238 -11.06 -2.76 7.59
C VAL A 238 -9.67 -2.15 7.68
N GLY A 239 -9.63 -0.84 7.82
CA GLY A 239 -8.46 -0.03 8.09
C GLY A 239 -8.86 1.18 8.92
N TRP A 240 -7.94 2.05 9.19
CA TRP A 240 -8.17 3.31 9.88
C TRP A 240 -7.31 4.43 9.31
N VAL A 241 -7.75 5.64 9.59
CA VAL A 241 -7.02 6.85 9.28
C VAL A 241 -6.95 7.68 10.55
N HIS A 242 -5.82 8.31 10.81
CA HIS A 242 -5.71 9.32 11.85
C HIS A 242 -4.93 10.56 11.36
N GLY A 243 -5.24 11.71 11.91
CA GLY A 243 -4.66 12.98 11.51
C GLY A 243 -5.34 14.16 12.18
N PRO A 244 -5.11 15.40 11.70
CA PRO A 244 -5.77 16.60 12.23
C PRO A 244 -7.29 16.45 12.21
N SER A 245 -7.94 16.77 13.32
CA SER A 245 -9.40 16.56 13.52
C SER A 245 -10.25 17.17 12.41
N GLU A 246 -9.93 18.36 11.93
CA GLU A 246 -10.70 19.03 10.88
C GLU A 246 -10.68 18.22 9.56
N VAL A 247 -9.53 17.67 9.20
CA VAL A 247 -9.38 16.80 8.01
C VAL A 247 -10.14 15.50 8.22
N ILE A 248 -9.99 14.87 9.38
CA ILE A 248 -10.65 13.60 9.72
C ILE A 248 -12.19 13.78 9.72
N GLN A 249 -12.73 14.85 10.30
CA GLN A 249 -14.17 15.13 10.26
C GLN A 249 -14.69 15.33 8.82
N THR A 250 -13.89 15.96 7.96
CA THR A 250 -14.24 16.08 6.53
C THR A 250 -14.25 14.72 5.84
N MET A 251 -13.28 13.84 6.12
CA MET A 251 -13.24 12.48 5.58
C MET A 251 -14.42 11.62 6.08
N ILE A 252 -14.79 11.73 7.37
CA ILE A 252 -15.98 11.06 7.94
C ILE A 252 -17.26 11.50 7.22
N LYS A 253 -17.40 12.80 6.96
CA LYS A 253 -18.53 13.35 6.18
C LYS A 253 -18.59 12.75 4.77
N LEU A 254 -17.45 12.65 4.07
CA LEU A 254 -17.40 12.04 2.74
C LEU A 254 -17.68 10.54 2.79
N GLN A 255 -17.24 9.83 3.84
CA GLN A 255 -17.54 8.41 4.03
C GLN A 255 -19.05 8.15 4.10
N GLN A 256 -19.84 9.05 4.69
CA GLN A 256 -21.31 8.91 4.74
C GLN A 256 -21.95 8.81 3.35
N TYR A 257 -21.39 9.54 2.37
CA TYR A 257 -21.93 9.62 1.00
C TYR A 257 -21.23 8.68 -0.01
N SER A 258 -20.26 7.90 0.44
CA SER A 258 -19.52 6.96 -0.38
C SER A 258 -19.66 5.52 0.13
N PHE A 259 -18.91 5.16 1.14
CA PHE A 259 -18.86 3.80 1.71
C PHE A 259 -19.89 3.58 2.83
N VAL A 260 -20.51 4.63 3.35
CA VAL A 260 -21.39 4.67 4.52
C VAL A 260 -20.61 4.35 5.82
N CYS A 261 -20.07 3.14 5.93
CA CYS A 261 -19.20 2.67 7.03
C CYS A 261 -18.40 1.43 6.55
N ALA A 262 -17.35 1.07 7.28
CA ALA A 262 -16.71 -0.21 7.12
C ALA A 262 -17.64 -1.37 7.53
N PRO A 263 -17.45 -2.61 7.02
CA PRO A 263 -18.30 -3.76 7.37
C PRO A 263 -18.31 -4.03 8.88
N GLN A 264 -19.50 -3.95 9.52
CA GLN A 264 -19.60 -4.00 10.98
C GLN A 264 -19.02 -5.27 11.62
N PRO A 265 -19.32 -6.50 11.14
CA PRO A 265 -18.72 -7.71 11.73
C PRO A 265 -17.18 -7.70 11.64
N ALA A 266 -16.63 -7.19 10.54
CA ALA A 266 -15.18 -7.09 10.35
C ALA A 266 -14.53 -6.05 11.29
N GLN A 267 -15.24 -5.01 11.70
CA GLN A 267 -14.75 -4.06 12.71
C GLN A 267 -14.62 -4.71 14.10
N TRP A 268 -15.52 -5.61 14.48
CA TRP A 268 -15.40 -6.39 15.71
C TRP A 268 -14.21 -7.35 15.67
N ALA A 269 -13.95 -7.93 14.51
CA ALA A 269 -12.74 -8.71 14.28
C ALA A 269 -11.48 -7.83 14.35
N GLY A 270 -11.53 -6.62 13.79
CA GLY A 270 -10.44 -5.65 13.87
C GLY A 270 -10.12 -5.26 15.32
N LEU A 271 -11.14 -5.13 16.17
CA LEU A 271 -10.93 -4.91 17.61
C LEU A 271 -10.17 -6.08 18.26
N ALA A 272 -10.55 -7.33 17.96
CA ALA A 272 -9.85 -8.52 18.45
C ALA A 272 -8.42 -8.63 17.86
N ALA A 273 -8.21 -8.19 16.64
CA ALA A 273 -6.90 -8.22 15.98
C ALA A 273 -5.87 -7.32 16.67
N LEU A 274 -6.29 -6.24 17.30
CA LEU A 274 -5.39 -5.33 18.02
C LEU A 274 -4.62 -6.00 19.18
N ASP A 275 -5.13 -7.11 19.71
CA ASP A 275 -4.53 -7.86 20.81
C ASP A 275 -3.77 -9.12 20.35
N VAL A 276 -3.67 -9.33 19.02
CA VAL A 276 -2.95 -10.48 18.47
C VAL A 276 -1.52 -10.07 18.11
N GLU A 277 -0.56 -10.78 18.68
CA GLU A 277 0.85 -10.57 18.37
C GLU A 277 1.21 -11.24 17.04
N MET A 278 1.85 -10.46 16.13
CA MET A 278 2.18 -10.88 14.77
C MET A 278 3.70 -10.99 14.51
N THR A 279 4.52 -10.92 15.53
CA THR A 279 6.00 -10.93 15.43
C THR A 279 6.56 -12.19 14.77
N GLN A 280 5.90 -13.35 14.95
CA GLN A 280 6.28 -14.59 14.28
C GLN A 280 6.21 -14.47 12.74
N TYR A 281 5.23 -13.75 12.20
CA TYR A 281 5.07 -13.56 10.75
C TYR A 281 6.09 -12.55 10.20
N GLN A 282 6.46 -11.54 10.99
CA GLN A 282 7.57 -10.65 10.65
C GLN A 282 8.88 -11.41 10.50
N ALA A 283 9.19 -12.29 11.46
CA ALA A 283 10.39 -13.14 11.41
C ALA A 283 10.37 -14.10 10.22
N ASP A 284 9.21 -14.69 9.88
CA ASP A 284 9.08 -15.57 8.72
C ASP A 284 9.27 -14.81 7.40
N TYR A 285 8.70 -13.62 7.26
CA TYR A 285 8.91 -12.82 6.05
C TYR A 285 10.34 -12.30 5.91
N ARG A 286 11.02 -11.97 7.02
CA ARG A 286 12.46 -11.69 6.99
C ARG A 286 13.23 -12.87 6.41
N ARG A 287 12.99 -14.09 6.89
CA ARG A 287 13.62 -15.32 6.40
C ARG A 287 13.30 -15.58 4.92
N LYS A 288 12.06 -15.38 4.49
CA LYS A 288 11.65 -15.51 3.07
C LYS A 288 12.30 -14.45 2.17
N ARG A 289 12.46 -13.20 2.67
CA ARG A 289 13.27 -12.18 2.01
C ARG A 289 14.70 -12.68 1.80
N ASP A 290 15.35 -13.14 2.87
CA ASP A 290 16.74 -13.60 2.83
C ASP A 290 16.92 -14.76 1.84
N LEU A 291 15.96 -15.70 1.78
CA LEU A 291 15.94 -16.79 0.81
C LEU A 291 15.90 -16.28 -0.64
N LEU A 292 15.04 -15.33 -0.94
CA LEU A 292 14.91 -14.75 -2.29
C LEU A 292 16.13 -13.90 -2.65
N VAL A 293 16.60 -13.04 -1.75
CA VAL A 293 17.77 -12.17 -1.94
C VAL A 293 19.02 -13.00 -2.19
N GLU A 294 19.31 -13.98 -1.33
CA GLU A 294 20.47 -14.87 -1.50
C GLU A 294 20.40 -15.67 -2.80
N GLY A 295 19.18 -16.08 -3.18
CA GLY A 295 18.96 -16.80 -4.43
C GLY A 295 19.23 -15.98 -5.69
N LEU A 296 19.04 -14.66 -5.66
CA LEU A 296 19.07 -13.81 -6.88
C LEU A 296 20.25 -12.84 -6.96
N LYS A 297 21.01 -12.61 -5.89
CA LYS A 297 22.04 -11.57 -5.79
C LYS A 297 23.15 -11.63 -6.86
N ASP A 298 23.44 -12.82 -7.40
CA ASP A 298 24.50 -13.02 -8.40
C ASP A 298 24.01 -12.80 -9.85
N ASP A 299 22.69 -12.78 -10.06
CA ASP A 299 22.07 -12.74 -11.39
C ASP A 299 21.23 -11.47 -11.62
N PHE A 300 20.88 -10.73 -10.56
CA PHE A 300 20.05 -9.53 -10.63
C PHE A 300 20.63 -8.37 -9.82
N GLU A 301 20.45 -7.16 -10.34
CA GLU A 301 20.72 -5.90 -9.63
C GLU A 301 19.45 -5.47 -8.87
N PHE A 302 19.55 -5.24 -7.56
CA PHE A 302 18.45 -4.74 -6.73
C PHE A 302 18.94 -4.09 -5.44
N THR A 303 18.11 -3.24 -4.86
CA THR A 303 18.27 -2.77 -3.48
C THR A 303 17.56 -3.74 -2.55
N GLU A 304 18.23 -4.17 -1.48
CA GLU A 304 17.69 -5.14 -0.53
C GLU A 304 16.47 -4.54 0.21
N PRO A 305 15.33 -5.25 0.24
CA PRO A 305 14.14 -4.75 0.90
C PRO A 305 14.30 -4.75 2.42
N GLY A 306 14.01 -3.60 3.04
CA GLY A 306 13.98 -3.44 4.50
C GLY A 306 12.63 -3.78 5.14
N GLY A 307 11.59 -4.02 4.32
CA GLY A 307 10.23 -4.28 4.81
C GLY A 307 9.25 -4.74 3.74
N ALA A 308 7.95 -4.73 4.06
CA ALA A 308 6.87 -5.29 3.26
C ALA A 308 7.13 -6.78 2.91
N PHE A 309 6.78 -7.25 1.72
CA PHE A 309 7.08 -8.60 1.23
C PHE A 309 7.30 -8.61 -0.30
N TYR A 310 8.04 -7.60 -0.78
CA TYR A 310 8.37 -7.42 -2.20
C TYR A 310 9.85 -7.22 -2.42
N LEU A 311 10.34 -7.76 -3.54
CA LEU A 311 11.62 -7.43 -4.15
C LEU A 311 11.36 -6.79 -5.51
N PHE A 312 12.12 -5.76 -5.87
CA PHE A 312 11.96 -5.03 -7.12
C PHE A 312 13.28 -4.98 -7.90
N PRO A 313 13.71 -6.13 -8.47
CA PRO A 313 14.97 -6.24 -9.18
C PRO A 313 14.85 -5.65 -10.59
N LYS A 314 15.96 -5.05 -11.05
CA LYS A 314 16.16 -4.68 -12.44
C LYS A 314 16.29 -5.92 -13.31
N VAL A 315 15.62 -5.93 -14.46
CA VAL A 315 15.76 -7.05 -15.41
C VAL A 315 17.13 -7.05 -16.05
N PRO A 316 17.77 -8.23 -16.26
CA PRO A 316 19.12 -8.32 -16.81
C PRO A 316 19.23 -7.79 -18.26
N SER A 317 18.14 -7.85 -19.03
CA SER A 317 18.07 -7.36 -20.41
C SER A 317 16.64 -7.11 -20.85
N GLY A 318 16.45 -6.23 -21.82
CA GLY A 318 15.15 -5.86 -22.37
C GLY A 318 14.32 -5.02 -21.41
N THR A 319 13.00 -5.16 -21.50
CA THR A 319 12.04 -4.47 -20.64
C THR A 319 11.43 -5.40 -19.58
N GLY A 320 10.90 -4.84 -18.47
CA GLY A 320 10.17 -5.60 -17.46
C GLY A 320 8.98 -6.37 -18.05
N THR A 321 8.26 -5.76 -18.99
CA THR A 321 7.13 -6.38 -19.70
C THR A 321 7.58 -7.58 -20.55
N GLU A 322 8.67 -7.47 -21.31
CA GLU A 322 9.24 -8.59 -22.07
C GLU A 322 9.72 -9.70 -21.16
N PHE A 323 10.39 -9.36 -20.04
CA PHE A 323 10.87 -10.32 -19.08
C PHE A 323 9.72 -11.09 -18.43
N VAL A 324 8.63 -10.42 -18.03
CA VAL A 324 7.42 -11.06 -17.48
C VAL A 324 6.78 -11.99 -18.52
N THR A 325 6.75 -11.59 -19.79
CA THR A 325 6.22 -12.46 -20.87
C THR A 325 6.98 -13.78 -20.94
N LYS A 326 8.32 -13.72 -20.91
CA LYS A 326 9.17 -14.93 -20.87
C LYS A 326 8.98 -15.75 -19.57
N ALA A 327 8.77 -15.07 -18.44
CA ALA A 327 8.48 -15.76 -17.17
C ALA A 327 7.17 -16.55 -17.21
N ILE A 328 6.11 -15.98 -17.81
CA ILE A 328 4.81 -16.65 -18.01
C ILE A 328 4.95 -17.89 -18.88
N GLU A 329 5.82 -17.88 -19.92
CA GLU A 329 6.12 -19.07 -20.76
C GLU A 329 6.81 -20.20 -19.98
N LYS A 330 7.35 -19.89 -18.79
CA LYS A 330 7.95 -20.83 -17.84
C LYS A 330 7.07 -21.10 -16.62
N ASP A 331 5.78 -20.82 -16.72
CA ASP A 331 4.79 -20.95 -15.64
C ASP A 331 5.12 -20.13 -14.37
N LEU A 332 5.89 -19.03 -14.49
CA LEU A 332 6.19 -18.11 -13.41
C LEU A 332 5.40 -16.82 -13.55
N LEU A 333 4.67 -16.44 -12.50
CA LEU A 333 3.90 -15.20 -12.41
C LEU A 333 4.63 -14.19 -11.52
N ILE A 334 5.01 -13.07 -12.11
CA ILE A 334 5.54 -11.87 -11.49
C ILE A 334 4.91 -10.64 -12.15
N ILE A 335 5.13 -9.44 -11.65
CA ILE A 335 4.50 -8.23 -12.18
C ILE A 335 5.54 -7.32 -12.85
N PRO A 336 5.30 -6.80 -14.08
CA PRO A 336 6.22 -5.86 -14.71
C PRO A 336 6.25 -4.52 -13.96
N GLY A 337 7.42 -3.88 -13.94
CA GLY A 337 7.65 -2.63 -13.24
C GLY A 337 6.80 -1.47 -13.78
N SER A 338 6.49 -1.48 -15.08
CA SER A 338 5.64 -0.49 -15.74
C SER A 338 4.23 -0.33 -15.14
N ILE A 339 3.79 -1.27 -14.28
CA ILE A 339 2.53 -1.14 -13.53
C ILE A 339 2.69 -0.17 -12.34
N PHE A 340 3.90 0.01 -11.85
CA PHE A 340 4.24 0.76 -10.64
C PHE A 340 5.15 1.96 -10.91
N SER A 341 5.53 2.18 -12.15
CA SER A 341 6.54 3.16 -12.52
C SER A 341 6.32 3.71 -13.92
N SER A 342 6.84 4.90 -14.16
CA SER A 342 7.02 5.45 -15.50
C SER A 342 8.09 4.70 -16.31
N GLN A 343 8.92 3.86 -15.65
CA GLN A 343 10.00 3.06 -16.25
C GLN A 343 9.60 1.59 -16.34
N ASP A 344 9.99 0.92 -17.44
CA ASP A 344 9.77 -0.53 -17.65
C ASP A 344 11.09 -1.31 -17.58
N THR A 345 11.86 -1.07 -16.51
CA THR A 345 13.21 -1.63 -16.32
C THR A 345 13.32 -2.67 -15.22
N HIS A 346 12.26 -2.86 -14.43
CA HIS A 346 12.22 -3.71 -13.24
C HIS A 346 11.02 -4.65 -13.27
N VAL A 347 11.01 -5.61 -12.33
CA VAL A 347 9.85 -6.48 -12.06
C VAL A 347 9.59 -6.55 -10.58
N ARG A 348 8.31 -6.66 -10.16
CA ARG A 348 7.98 -6.91 -8.76
C ARG A 348 7.81 -8.41 -8.51
N ILE A 349 8.52 -8.91 -7.52
CA ILE A 349 8.44 -10.28 -7.00
C ILE A 349 7.91 -10.22 -5.58
N SER A 350 6.82 -10.95 -5.28
CA SER A 350 6.32 -11.11 -3.92
C SER A 350 6.89 -12.37 -3.31
N TYR A 351 7.46 -12.28 -2.12
CA TYR A 351 7.89 -13.44 -1.34
C TYR A 351 6.88 -13.88 -0.26
N ALA A 352 5.66 -13.34 -0.31
CA ALA A 352 4.52 -13.87 0.46
C ALA A 352 4.00 -15.15 -0.20
N ALA A 353 4.79 -16.23 -0.09
CA ALA A 353 4.54 -17.54 -0.69
C ALA A 353 5.24 -18.63 0.13
N PRO A 354 4.84 -19.91 -0.02
CA PRO A 354 5.58 -21.03 0.57
C PRO A 354 7.03 -21.10 0.07
N ASP A 355 7.96 -21.53 0.92
CA ASP A 355 9.39 -21.62 0.62
C ASP A 355 9.67 -22.37 -0.69
N ALA A 356 9.05 -23.55 -0.90
CA ALA A 356 9.21 -24.32 -2.12
C ALA A 356 8.77 -23.55 -3.39
N THR A 357 7.79 -22.64 -3.26
CA THR A 357 7.37 -21.76 -4.36
C THR A 357 8.42 -20.69 -4.64
N ILE A 358 9.01 -20.11 -3.58
CA ILE A 358 10.09 -19.12 -3.70
C ILE A 358 11.32 -19.77 -4.35
N GLU A 359 11.77 -20.93 -3.86
CA GLU A 359 12.91 -21.67 -4.38
C GLU A 359 12.75 -22.02 -5.87
N LYS A 360 11.57 -22.54 -6.24
CA LYS A 360 11.27 -22.83 -7.65
C LYS A 360 11.23 -21.56 -8.51
N GLY A 361 10.71 -20.46 -7.98
CA GLY A 361 10.73 -19.16 -8.65
C GLY A 361 12.14 -18.64 -8.87
N VAL A 362 13.02 -18.76 -7.87
CA VAL A 362 14.45 -18.42 -7.98
C VAL A 362 15.13 -19.22 -9.09
N GLU A 363 14.91 -20.54 -9.17
CA GLU A 363 15.48 -21.38 -10.23
C GLU A 363 15.07 -20.91 -11.63
N ILE A 364 13.77 -20.61 -11.82
CA ILE A 364 13.25 -20.11 -13.11
C ILE A 364 13.85 -18.75 -13.45
N LEU A 365 13.89 -17.82 -12.49
CA LEU A 365 14.43 -16.47 -12.66
C LEU A 365 15.92 -16.51 -13.06
N LYS A 366 16.73 -17.34 -12.38
CA LYS A 366 18.14 -17.55 -12.74
C LYS A 366 18.30 -18.10 -14.15
N GLY A 367 17.46 -19.05 -14.55
CA GLY A 367 17.43 -19.59 -15.90
C GLY A 367 17.14 -18.51 -16.95
N LEU A 368 16.19 -17.60 -16.67
CA LEU A 368 15.83 -16.49 -17.55
C LEU A 368 16.90 -15.40 -17.61
N ALA A 369 17.64 -15.18 -16.53
CA ALA A 369 18.71 -14.19 -16.48
C ALA A 369 19.96 -14.61 -17.28
N ARG A 370 20.22 -15.92 -17.35
CA ARG A 370 21.41 -16.49 -18.00
C ARG A 370 21.22 -16.82 -19.48
N GLY A 371 20.02 -16.65 -20.02
CA GLY A 371 19.67 -16.84 -21.42
C GLY A 371 18.98 -18.13 -21.71
#